data_bd08d19445a57e07a06c63c0fe2d9def
#
_entry.id   bd08d19445a57e07a06c63c0fe2d9def
#
_cell.length_a   1.000
_cell.length_b   1.000
_cell.length_c   1.000
_cell.angle_alpha   90.00
_cell.angle_beta   90.00
_cell.angle_gamma   90.00
#
_symmetry.space_group_name_H-M   'P 1'
#
loop_
_entity.id
_entity.type
_entity.pdbx_description
1 polymer ?
#
loop_
_entity_poly.entity_id
_entity_poly.type
_entity_poly.pdbx_seq_one_letter_code
_entity_poly.pdbx_strand_id
1 'polypeptide(L)'
;MSFAVPRALPLSLLAAFVLAGCAEKGAAPLKKGEKPVDVASVVRQKMPASVKDRNAWADALAKTFESQKIAPTEENICSVLAVAQQESMYQSDPVVPGLNKIAWKEIDRRAESMHIPVFLVHTALKITSPNGKSYSERLDAVKTEKQLSAIFDDFISMVPMGQKLFGSLNPVHTGGPM
;
A
#
# COMPACT_ATOMS: atom_id res chain seq x y z
N MET A 1 13.33 38.91 -56.57
CA MET A 1 12.72 38.85 -55.24
C MET A 1 13.03 37.49 -54.62
N SER A 2 14.07 37.43 -53.73
CA SER A 2 14.57 36.21 -53.11
C SER A 2 13.91 36.09 -51.74
N PHE A 3 13.13 35.03 -51.53
CA PHE A 3 12.56 34.70 -50.21
C PHE A 3 13.56 33.83 -49.45
N ALA A 4 14.07 34.34 -48.33
CA ALA A 4 14.91 33.61 -47.38
C ALA A 4 14.04 32.69 -46.51
N VAL A 5 14.39 31.40 -46.47
CA VAL A 5 13.80 30.40 -45.61
C VAL A 5 14.42 30.50 -44.21
N PRO A 6 13.63 30.61 -43.11
CA PRO A 6 14.20 30.62 -41.79
C PRO A 6 14.68 29.23 -41.39
N ARG A 7 15.91 29.16 -40.87
CA ARG A 7 16.56 27.96 -40.32
C ARG A 7 15.74 27.41 -39.16
N ALA A 8 15.30 26.16 -39.29
CA ALA A 8 14.71 25.38 -38.20
C ALA A 8 15.74 25.19 -37.08
N LEU A 9 15.42 25.64 -35.88
CA LEU A 9 16.14 25.32 -34.66
C LEU A 9 16.03 23.80 -34.37
N PRO A 10 17.09 23.14 -33.93
CA PRO A 10 17.03 21.72 -33.64
C PRO A 10 16.17 21.44 -32.38
N LEU A 11 15.18 20.61 -32.56
CA LEU A 11 14.22 20.14 -31.55
C LEU A 11 14.86 19.27 -30.46
N SER A 12 16.19 19.14 -30.46
CA SER A 12 16.95 18.27 -29.56
C SER A 12 17.25 18.84 -28.17
N LEU A 13 16.93 20.11 -27.91
CA LEU A 13 17.25 20.74 -26.61
C LEU A 13 16.10 20.74 -25.60
N LEU A 14 14.91 20.25 -25.97
CA LEU A 14 13.74 20.22 -25.07
C LEU A 14 13.54 18.89 -24.30
N ALA A 15 14.34 17.86 -24.62
CA ALA A 15 14.16 16.53 -24.00
C ALA A 15 14.99 16.33 -22.72
N ALA A 16 15.81 17.28 -22.29
CA ALA A 16 16.74 17.11 -21.16
C ALA A 16 16.21 17.61 -19.80
N PHE A 17 15.02 18.20 -19.73
CA PHE A 17 14.53 18.87 -18.50
C PHE A 17 13.46 18.11 -17.70
N VAL A 18 13.07 16.89 -18.09
CA VAL A 18 11.95 16.17 -17.44
C VAL A 18 12.40 15.06 -16.46
N LEU A 19 13.70 14.83 -16.26
CA LEU A 19 14.21 13.77 -15.37
C LEU A 19 14.80 14.27 -14.04
N ALA A 20 14.61 15.53 -13.65
CA ALA A 20 15.07 16.08 -12.38
C ALA A 20 13.96 16.13 -11.30
N GLY A 21 12.93 15.32 -11.43
CA GLY A 21 11.86 15.22 -10.45
C GLY A 21 11.98 13.95 -9.63
N CYS A 22 12.04 14.11 -8.31
CA CYS A 22 12.05 13.09 -7.26
C CYS A 22 13.40 12.40 -7.02
N ALA A 23 14.41 13.17 -6.63
CA ALA A 23 15.37 12.65 -5.67
C ALA A 23 14.59 12.51 -4.34
N GLU A 24 14.08 11.31 -4.05
CA GLU A 24 13.56 10.98 -2.72
C GLU A 24 14.69 11.28 -1.73
N LYS A 25 14.51 12.34 -0.94
CA LYS A 25 15.31 12.52 0.26
C LYS A 25 14.87 11.41 1.19
N GLY A 26 15.58 10.29 1.19
CA GLY A 26 15.40 9.23 2.19
C GLY A 26 15.35 9.81 3.60
N ALA A 27 14.90 9.02 4.56
CA ALA A 27 14.83 9.43 5.97
C ALA A 27 16.12 10.17 6.39
N ALA A 28 15.96 11.29 7.09
CA ALA A 28 17.07 12.16 7.47
C ALA A 28 18.12 11.36 8.29
N PRO A 29 19.40 11.39 7.92
CA PRO A 29 20.44 10.73 8.69
C PRO A 29 20.68 11.46 10.03
N LEU A 30 21.26 10.75 11.00
CA LEU A 30 21.71 11.37 12.25
C LEU A 30 22.69 12.52 11.94
N LYS A 31 22.41 13.71 12.47
CA LYS A 31 23.31 14.86 12.38
C LYS A 31 24.53 14.60 13.27
N LYS A 32 25.67 15.19 12.90
CA LYS A 32 26.92 15.04 13.68
C LYS A 32 26.70 15.53 15.13
N GLY A 33 26.84 14.60 16.10
CA GLY A 33 26.61 14.87 17.52
C GLY A 33 25.18 14.60 18.03
N GLU A 34 24.25 14.26 17.14
CA GLU A 34 22.91 13.83 17.53
C GLU A 34 22.96 12.38 18.03
N LYS A 35 22.36 12.14 19.19
CA LYS A 35 22.28 10.80 19.77
C LYS A 35 21.02 10.10 19.26
N PRO A 36 21.11 8.79 18.92
CA PRO A 36 19.93 8.01 18.60
C PRO A 36 18.99 7.99 19.81
N VAL A 37 17.68 8.08 19.52
CA VAL A 37 16.66 8.02 20.56
C VAL A 37 15.99 6.64 20.58
N ASP A 38 15.42 6.26 21.73
CA ASP A 38 14.58 5.06 21.81
C ASP A 38 13.25 5.31 21.10
N VAL A 39 13.11 4.72 19.92
CA VAL A 39 11.94 4.88 19.04
C VAL A 39 10.66 4.55 19.80
N ALA A 40 10.60 3.43 20.51
CA ALA A 40 9.39 2.99 21.20
C ALA A 40 8.96 3.99 22.29
N SER A 41 9.92 4.55 23.03
CA SER A 41 9.67 5.56 24.05
C SER A 41 9.11 6.86 23.45
N VAL A 42 9.75 7.36 22.39
CA VAL A 42 9.31 8.59 21.71
C VAL A 42 7.94 8.42 21.09
N VAL A 43 7.68 7.28 20.45
CA VAL A 43 6.36 6.95 19.88
C VAL A 43 5.28 6.97 20.97
N ARG A 44 5.50 6.30 22.10
CA ARG A 44 4.55 6.31 23.24
C ARG A 44 4.28 7.72 23.76
N GLN A 45 5.29 8.57 23.78
CA GLN A 45 5.17 9.94 24.28
C GLN A 45 4.43 10.85 23.28
N LYS A 46 4.72 10.74 21.99
CA LYS A 46 4.19 11.65 20.94
C LYS A 46 2.81 11.23 20.44
N MET A 47 2.49 9.95 20.51
CA MET A 47 1.21 9.43 20.01
C MET A 47 0.05 9.87 20.92
N PRO A 48 -1.10 10.29 20.35
CA PRO A 48 -2.27 10.70 21.14
C PRO A 48 -2.74 9.61 22.12
N ALA A 49 -3.18 10.03 23.31
CA ALA A 49 -3.64 9.11 24.35
C ALA A 49 -4.89 8.29 23.94
N SER A 50 -5.67 8.81 23.00
CA SER A 50 -6.87 8.16 22.44
C SER A 50 -6.58 7.00 21.50
N VAL A 51 -5.33 6.84 21.03
CA VAL A 51 -4.97 5.75 20.13
C VAL A 51 -4.99 4.44 20.90
N LYS A 52 -5.76 3.47 20.38
CA LYS A 52 -5.76 2.11 20.88
C LYS A 52 -4.41 1.44 20.56
N ASP A 53 -3.99 0.55 21.44
CA ASP A 53 -2.79 -0.29 21.24
C ASP A 53 -1.49 0.49 21.01
N ARG A 54 -1.33 1.69 21.66
CA ARG A 54 -0.11 2.51 21.54
C ARG A 54 1.19 1.73 21.76
N ASN A 55 1.19 0.74 22.66
CA ASN A 55 2.37 -0.10 22.90
C ASN A 55 2.69 -0.96 21.68
N ALA A 56 1.68 -1.58 21.06
CA ALA A 56 1.87 -2.36 19.84
C ALA A 56 2.38 -1.49 18.68
N TRP A 57 1.86 -0.26 18.54
CA TRP A 57 2.37 0.72 17.57
C TRP A 57 3.84 1.07 17.84
N ALA A 58 4.20 1.35 19.10
CA ALA A 58 5.57 1.70 19.48
C ALA A 58 6.56 0.55 19.16
N ASP A 59 6.19 -0.66 19.49
CA ASP A 59 7.02 -1.85 19.25
C ASP A 59 7.14 -2.15 17.73
N ALA A 60 6.05 -2.02 16.97
CA ALA A 60 6.05 -2.21 15.52
C ALA A 60 6.92 -1.16 14.82
N LEU A 61 6.80 0.12 15.19
CA LEU A 61 7.62 1.19 14.62
C LEU A 61 9.11 1.02 14.97
N ALA A 62 9.44 0.63 16.21
CA ALA A 62 10.82 0.36 16.58
C ALA A 62 11.44 -0.73 15.70
N LYS A 63 10.75 -1.85 15.50
CA LYS A 63 11.17 -2.92 14.59
C LYS A 63 11.28 -2.45 13.14
N THR A 64 10.37 -1.58 12.69
CA THR A 64 10.41 -1.02 11.33
C THR A 64 11.64 -0.12 11.14
N PHE A 65 11.93 0.77 12.07
CA PHE A 65 13.12 1.62 12.02
C PHE A 65 14.39 0.78 11.94
N GLU A 66 14.49 -0.28 12.73
CA GLU A 66 15.62 -1.20 12.72
C GLU A 66 15.74 -1.94 11.38
N SER A 67 14.66 -2.60 10.92
CA SER A 67 14.65 -3.42 9.71
C SER A 67 14.90 -2.62 8.44
N GLN A 68 14.39 -1.39 8.38
CA GLN A 68 14.56 -0.46 7.25
C GLN A 68 15.81 0.40 7.39
N LYS A 69 16.58 0.23 8.49
CA LYS A 69 17.79 1.03 8.77
C LYS A 69 17.52 2.54 8.77
N ILE A 70 16.36 2.95 9.24
CA ILE A 70 15.97 4.36 9.37
C ILE A 70 16.68 4.93 10.61
N ALA A 71 17.35 6.07 10.45
CA ALA A 71 18.01 6.73 11.59
C ALA A 71 16.97 7.09 12.67
N PRO A 72 17.17 6.64 13.95
CA PRO A 72 16.22 6.87 15.03
C PRO A 72 16.36 8.30 15.60
N THR A 73 15.88 9.28 14.82
CA THR A 73 15.81 10.69 15.21
C THR A 73 14.39 11.07 15.57
N GLU A 74 14.18 12.07 16.43
CA GLU A 74 12.84 12.61 16.70
C GLU A 74 12.15 13.10 15.42
N GLU A 75 12.89 13.70 14.49
CA GLU A 75 12.39 14.19 13.20
C GLU A 75 11.80 13.06 12.37
N ASN A 76 12.53 11.96 12.21
CA ASN A 76 12.05 10.79 11.45
C ASN A 76 10.85 10.13 12.11
N ILE A 77 10.86 10.00 13.44
CA ILE A 77 9.73 9.43 14.20
C ILE A 77 8.50 10.32 14.05
N CYS A 78 8.63 11.62 14.23
CA CYS A 78 7.50 12.56 14.07
C CYS A 78 6.94 12.56 12.64
N SER A 79 7.81 12.46 11.63
CA SER A 79 7.40 12.35 10.23
C SER A 79 6.56 11.09 9.98
N VAL A 80 7.02 9.93 10.46
CA VAL A 80 6.27 8.67 10.35
C VAL A 80 4.94 8.74 11.09
N LEU A 81 4.93 9.29 12.31
CA LEU A 81 3.70 9.45 13.09
C LEU A 81 2.70 10.39 12.41
N ALA A 82 3.17 11.48 11.81
CA ALA A 82 2.32 12.42 11.09
C ALA A 82 1.65 11.75 9.87
N VAL A 83 2.40 10.97 9.10
CA VAL A 83 1.87 10.20 7.98
C VAL A 83 0.85 9.16 8.47
N ALA A 84 1.17 8.37 9.49
CA ALA A 84 0.27 7.36 10.04
C ALA A 84 -1.04 7.98 10.58
N GLN A 85 -0.96 9.18 11.16
CA GLN A 85 -2.14 9.91 11.59
C GLN A 85 -2.99 10.36 10.41
N GLN A 86 -2.36 10.90 9.37
CA GLN A 86 -3.05 11.41 8.19
C GLN A 86 -3.72 10.30 7.38
N GLU A 87 -3.03 9.18 7.19
CA GLU A 87 -3.51 8.09 6.33
C GLU A 87 -4.58 7.22 7.00
N SER A 88 -4.46 6.95 8.29
CA SER A 88 -5.33 5.98 8.98
C SER A 88 -5.86 6.40 10.33
N MET A 89 -5.50 7.60 10.83
CA MET A 89 -5.79 8.00 12.22
C MET A 89 -5.30 6.95 13.24
N TYR A 90 -4.17 6.31 12.95
CA TYR A 90 -3.60 5.19 13.71
C TYR A 90 -4.52 3.95 13.78
N GLN A 91 -5.39 3.74 12.81
CA GLN A 91 -6.16 2.51 12.69
C GLN A 91 -5.34 1.49 11.90
N SER A 92 -5.10 0.31 12.49
CA SER A 92 -4.35 -0.76 11.84
C SER A 92 -5.17 -1.50 10.76
N ASP A 93 -6.49 -1.37 10.78
CA ASP A 93 -7.41 -1.97 9.81
C ASP A 93 -8.57 -1.00 9.53
N PRO A 94 -8.31 0.12 8.82
CA PRO A 94 -9.31 1.14 8.57
C PRO A 94 -10.40 0.63 7.62
N VAL A 95 -11.65 1.07 7.87
CA VAL A 95 -12.76 0.82 6.95
C VAL A 95 -12.58 1.66 5.69
N VAL A 96 -12.65 1.02 4.53
CA VAL A 96 -12.63 1.67 3.21
C VAL A 96 -14.07 1.77 2.68
N PRO A 97 -14.62 2.97 2.58
CA PRO A 97 -15.98 3.14 2.07
C PRO A 97 -16.14 2.57 0.64
N GLY A 98 -17.12 1.70 0.44
CA GLY A 98 -17.41 1.11 -0.87
C GLY A 98 -16.40 0.08 -1.35
N LEU A 99 -15.54 -0.45 -0.48
CA LEU A 99 -14.51 -1.43 -0.84
C LEU A 99 -15.07 -2.64 -1.59
N ASN A 100 -16.25 -3.13 -1.21
CA ASN A 100 -16.94 -4.21 -1.91
C ASN A 100 -17.15 -3.89 -3.40
N LYS A 101 -17.61 -2.70 -3.72
CA LYS A 101 -17.83 -2.26 -5.12
C LYS A 101 -16.51 -2.12 -5.87
N ILE A 102 -15.49 -1.61 -5.21
CA ILE A 102 -14.14 -1.48 -5.76
C ILE A 102 -13.57 -2.87 -6.07
N ALA A 103 -13.70 -3.81 -5.14
CA ALA A 103 -13.23 -5.18 -5.31
C ALA A 103 -13.92 -5.88 -6.49
N TRP A 104 -15.24 -5.81 -6.60
CA TRP A 104 -15.97 -6.38 -7.74
C TRP A 104 -15.54 -5.78 -9.07
N LYS A 105 -15.47 -4.44 -9.14
CA LYS A 105 -15.01 -3.75 -10.35
C LYS A 105 -13.61 -4.19 -10.78
N GLU A 106 -12.71 -4.37 -9.83
CA GLU A 106 -11.34 -4.81 -10.12
C GLU A 106 -11.29 -6.27 -10.57
N ILE A 107 -12.11 -7.15 -9.97
CA ILE A 107 -12.27 -8.55 -10.41
C ILE A 107 -12.76 -8.59 -11.86
N ASP A 108 -13.81 -7.84 -12.18
CA ASP A 108 -14.37 -7.77 -13.53
C ASP A 108 -13.34 -7.25 -14.54
N ARG A 109 -12.67 -6.16 -14.23
CA ARG A 109 -11.61 -5.57 -15.06
C ARG A 109 -10.47 -6.57 -15.34
N ARG A 110 -10.05 -7.34 -14.33
CA ARG A 110 -9.01 -8.37 -14.51
C ARG A 110 -9.51 -9.53 -15.36
N ALA A 111 -10.73 -10.00 -15.13
CA ALA A 111 -11.33 -11.05 -15.94
C ALA A 111 -11.38 -10.64 -17.42
N GLU A 112 -11.85 -9.43 -17.72
CA GLU A 112 -11.88 -8.87 -19.08
C GLU A 112 -10.48 -8.76 -19.69
N SER A 113 -9.50 -8.27 -18.94
CA SER A 113 -8.11 -8.16 -19.43
C SER A 113 -7.46 -9.51 -19.75
N MET A 114 -7.91 -10.57 -19.11
CA MET A 114 -7.49 -11.94 -19.34
C MET A 114 -8.37 -12.68 -20.36
N HIS A 115 -9.35 -12.00 -20.97
CA HIS A 115 -10.34 -12.56 -21.89
C HIS A 115 -11.18 -13.70 -21.25
N ILE A 116 -11.38 -13.65 -19.94
CA ILE A 116 -12.24 -14.58 -19.20
C ILE A 116 -13.64 -13.96 -19.10
N PRO A 117 -14.69 -14.65 -19.54
CA PRO A 117 -16.05 -14.14 -19.37
C PRO A 117 -16.38 -13.88 -17.89
N VAL A 118 -16.81 -12.65 -17.56
CA VAL A 118 -17.07 -12.20 -16.17
C VAL A 118 -18.04 -13.14 -15.44
N PHE A 119 -19.08 -13.67 -16.13
CA PHE A 119 -20.03 -14.58 -15.52
C PHE A 119 -19.41 -15.88 -15.02
N LEU A 120 -18.33 -16.37 -15.65
CA LEU A 120 -17.61 -17.55 -15.18
C LEU A 120 -16.89 -17.28 -13.87
N VAL A 121 -16.28 -16.10 -13.75
CA VAL A 121 -15.59 -15.68 -12.52
C VAL A 121 -16.61 -15.51 -11.38
N HIS A 122 -17.72 -14.84 -11.63
CA HIS A 122 -18.80 -14.68 -10.65
C HIS A 122 -19.40 -16.03 -10.23
N THR A 123 -19.52 -16.99 -11.16
CA THR A 123 -19.99 -18.35 -10.85
C THR A 123 -18.98 -19.09 -9.98
N ALA A 124 -17.69 -19.00 -10.30
CA ALA A 124 -16.63 -19.61 -9.48
C ALA A 124 -16.58 -19.05 -8.06
N LEU A 125 -16.84 -17.75 -7.87
CA LEU A 125 -16.86 -17.12 -6.56
C LEU A 125 -18.09 -17.48 -5.69
N LYS A 126 -19.07 -18.23 -6.22
CA LYS A 126 -20.19 -18.77 -5.43
C LYS A 126 -19.84 -20.04 -4.64
N ILE A 127 -18.65 -20.61 -4.85
CA ILE A 127 -18.18 -21.75 -4.04
C ILE A 127 -18.03 -21.35 -2.57
N THR A 128 -18.23 -22.33 -1.69
CA THR A 128 -18.12 -22.12 -0.24
C THR A 128 -16.65 -21.97 0.16
N SER A 129 -16.34 -20.95 0.91
CA SER A 129 -15.01 -20.73 1.50
C SER A 129 -14.88 -21.43 2.86
N PRO A 130 -13.68 -21.52 3.46
CA PRO A 130 -13.45 -22.24 4.72
C PRO A 130 -14.29 -21.76 5.90
N ASN A 131 -14.82 -20.53 5.86
CA ASN A 131 -15.68 -19.99 6.93
C ASN A 131 -17.19 -20.31 6.75
N GLY A 132 -17.56 -21.14 5.78
CA GLY A 132 -18.94 -21.55 5.52
C GLY A 132 -19.76 -20.60 4.64
N LYS A 133 -19.23 -19.43 4.29
CA LYS A 133 -19.86 -18.48 3.36
C LYS A 133 -19.24 -18.63 1.98
N SER A 134 -19.98 -18.27 0.93
CA SER A 134 -19.39 -18.17 -0.41
C SER A 134 -18.41 -17.01 -0.50
N TYR A 135 -17.47 -17.07 -1.43
CA TYR A 135 -16.54 -15.96 -1.67
C TYR A 135 -17.30 -14.70 -2.13
N SER A 136 -18.36 -14.84 -2.91
CA SER A 136 -19.21 -13.70 -3.29
C SER A 136 -19.85 -13.02 -2.10
N GLU A 137 -20.44 -13.78 -1.16
CA GLU A 137 -21.01 -13.20 0.07
C GLU A 137 -19.96 -12.50 0.94
N ARG A 138 -18.74 -13.02 0.99
CA ARG A 138 -17.63 -12.37 1.71
C ARG A 138 -17.21 -11.08 1.02
N LEU A 139 -17.12 -11.06 -0.32
CA LEU A 139 -16.81 -9.86 -1.10
C LEU A 139 -17.89 -8.79 -0.95
N ASP A 140 -19.17 -9.17 -0.93
CA ASP A 140 -20.27 -8.22 -0.72
C ASP A 140 -20.21 -7.57 0.66
N ALA A 141 -19.71 -8.29 1.66
CA ALA A 141 -19.63 -7.83 3.05
C ALA A 141 -18.29 -7.17 3.41
N VAL A 142 -17.29 -7.18 2.51
CA VAL A 142 -15.94 -6.68 2.81
C VAL A 142 -15.94 -5.18 3.10
N LYS A 143 -15.20 -4.78 4.14
CA LYS A 143 -15.10 -3.39 4.58
C LYS A 143 -13.66 -2.92 4.72
N THR A 144 -12.70 -3.83 4.91
CA THR A 144 -11.30 -3.48 5.13
C THR A 144 -10.39 -4.25 4.19
N GLU A 145 -9.21 -3.68 3.89
CA GLU A 145 -8.23 -4.33 3.03
C GLU A 145 -7.73 -5.66 3.60
N LYS A 146 -7.61 -5.74 4.93
CA LYS A 146 -7.25 -6.99 5.61
C LYS A 146 -8.28 -8.10 5.36
N GLN A 147 -9.59 -7.78 5.40
CA GLN A 147 -10.64 -8.73 5.06
C GLN A 147 -10.55 -9.16 3.59
N LEU A 148 -10.29 -8.21 2.68
CA LEU A 148 -10.13 -8.50 1.26
C LEU A 148 -8.93 -9.41 1.00
N SER A 149 -7.81 -9.13 1.65
CA SER A 149 -6.61 -9.98 1.59
C SER A 149 -6.88 -11.40 2.07
N ALA A 150 -7.57 -11.55 3.20
CA ALA A 150 -7.94 -12.87 3.71
C ALA A 150 -8.87 -13.66 2.76
N ILE A 151 -9.78 -12.97 2.08
CA ILE A 151 -10.63 -13.58 1.05
C ILE A 151 -9.78 -14.10 -0.11
N PHE A 152 -8.83 -13.29 -0.57
CA PHE A 152 -7.92 -13.64 -1.65
C PHE A 152 -7.02 -14.83 -1.28
N ASP A 153 -6.41 -14.79 -0.09
CA ASP A 153 -5.53 -15.86 0.39
C ASP A 153 -6.27 -17.19 0.52
N ASP A 154 -7.48 -17.17 1.07
CA ASP A 154 -8.34 -18.36 1.15
C ASP A 154 -8.66 -18.91 -0.26
N PHE A 155 -8.98 -18.03 -1.21
CA PHE A 155 -9.33 -18.44 -2.58
C PHE A 155 -8.14 -19.07 -3.28
N ILE A 156 -6.97 -18.44 -3.27
CA ILE A 156 -5.78 -18.96 -3.96
C ILE A 156 -5.20 -20.21 -3.28
N SER A 157 -5.45 -20.41 -1.97
CA SER A 157 -5.02 -21.61 -1.25
C SER A 157 -5.74 -22.88 -1.74
N MET A 158 -6.92 -22.73 -2.33
CA MET A 158 -7.67 -23.84 -2.93
C MET A 158 -7.06 -24.33 -4.25
N VAL A 159 -6.23 -23.52 -4.90
CA VAL A 159 -5.57 -23.87 -6.17
C VAL A 159 -4.21 -24.49 -5.86
N PRO A 160 -3.90 -25.70 -6.36
CA PRO A 160 -2.56 -26.28 -6.22
C PRO A 160 -1.48 -25.29 -6.68
N MET A 161 -0.50 -24.99 -5.81
CA MET A 161 0.53 -23.96 -6.04
C MET A 161 -0.01 -22.51 -6.17
N GLY A 162 -1.26 -22.26 -5.82
CA GLY A 162 -1.90 -20.95 -5.96
C GLY A 162 -1.13 -19.83 -5.27
N GLN A 163 -0.69 -20.04 -4.03
CA GLN A 163 0.13 -19.08 -3.30
C GLN A 163 1.45 -18.74 -4.03
N LYS A 164 2.11 -19.74 -4.61
CA LYS A 164 3.36 -19.54 -5.34
C LYS A 164 3.16 -18.76 -6.64
N LEU A 165 2.05 -19.01 -7.33
CA LEU A 165 1.75 -18.41 -8.62
C LEU A 165 1.08 -17.04 -8.51
N PHE A 166 0.21 -16.87 -7.53
CA PHE A 166 -0.69 -15.72 -7.42
C PHE A 166 -0.54 -14.91 -6.12
N GLY A 167 0.26 -15.37 -5.14
CA GLY A 167 0.42 -14.69 -3.86
C GLY A 167 0.89 -13.24 -3.97
N SER A 168 1.74 -12.95 -4.97
CA SER A 168 2.20 -11.58 -5.27
C SER A 168 1.11 -10.64 -5.81
N LEU A 169 -0.03 -11.19 -6.23
CA LEU A 169 -1.17 -10.41 -6.72
C LEU A 169 -2.13 -9.98 -5.60
N ASN A 170 -1.87 -10.40 -4.36
CA ASN A 170 -2.68 -9.98 -3.22
C ASN A 170 -2.61 -8.44 -3.08
N PRO A 171 -3.76 -7.75 -3.01
CA PRO A 171 -3.82 -6.28 -2.94
C PRO A 171 -3.02 -5.68 -1.78
N VAL A 172 -2.92 -6.39 -0.65
CA VAL A 172 -2.21 -5.91 0.56
C VAL A 172 -0.70 -5.97 0.40
N HIS A 173 -0.17 -6.83 -0.48
CA HIS A 173 1.27 -6.87 -0.76
C HIS A 173 1.76 -5.75 -1.69
N THR A 174 0.86 -4.95 -2.24
CA THR A 174 1.21 -3.85 -3.16
C THR A 174 1.31 -2.48 -2.50
N GLY A 175 1.43 -2.40 -1.17
CA GLY A 175 1.82 -1.14 -0.52
C GLY A 175 0.98 -0.67 0.66
N GLY A 176 0.13 -1.51 1.25
CA GLY A 176 -0.50 -1.18 2.53
C GLY A 176 0.40 -1.58 3.72
N PRO A 177 0.36 -0.84 4.84
CA PRO A 177 1.02 -1.29 6.06
C PRO A 177 0.37 -2.60 6.53
N MET A 178 1.22 -3.60 6.79
CA MET A 178 0.81 -4.85 7.44
C MET A 178 0.43 -4.60 8.89
#